data_7a161c96b5734b690de058e10b744c5b
#
_entry.id   7a161c96b5734b690de058e10b744c5b
#
_cell.length_a   1.000
_cell.length_b   1.000
_cell.length_c   1.000
_cell.angle_alpha   90.00
_cell.angle_beta   90.00
_cell.angle_gamma   90.00
#
_symmetry.space_group_name_H-M   'P 1'
#
loop_
_entity.id
_entity.type
_entity.pdbx_description
1 polymer ?
#
loop_
_entity_poly.entity_id
_entity_poly.type
_entity_poly.pdbx_seq_one_letter_code
_entity_poly.pdbx_strand_id
1 'polypeptide(L)'
;MRDVDAILSLRMRGMEKTMIRQINNLADPSCINLGLGELQFPTPKAILSHVRENLDAWPLGYSPNEGFPELRELIAGRAGYPLSPEQVCVTVGAEEALMDVLMVLAGAGDEILIPDPGFPAYPSLVRLAGAEPRFYPLLSKDGFQFRAENVLSRITPKTKAIIINSPHNPTGTVHSSEEIEKMASALRSSAVMVISDEVYRDIVFEEPAASPAPYLDRCITVNSLSKSFAMTGWRIGWCAAPPDVAKAIRTFHQLAVMCATSLSQYAAIHALRGFADDEKGRNVAELEKRRDFAMSCVDRYLGLPYVKPAGTFYLFLDISAKTAKYGNSLEVALKLLRGEKVVTIPGSAFGRNGEGYLRLSFAPGPEMIEEGIKRIGRFFS
;
A
#
# COMPACT_ATOMS: atom_id res chain seq x y z
N MET A 1 34.56 -4.11 15.70
CA MET A 1 33.12 -4.40 15.57
C MET A 1 32.96 -5.90 15.40
N ARG A 2 32.12 -6.55 16.21
CA ARG A 2 31.79 -7.98 15.96
C ARG A 2 31.08 -8.01 14.59
N ASP A 3 31.43 -8.98 13.76
CA ASP A 3 30.77 -9.21 12.48
C ASP A 3 29.29 -9.58 12.75
N VAL A 4 28.42 -8.57 12.71
CA VAL A 4 26.98 -8.75 13.02
C VAL A 4 26.36 -9.72 12.01
N ASP A 5 26.86 -9.74 10.77
CA ASP A 5 26.35 -10.65 9.74
C ASP A 5 26.61 -12.12 10.06
N ALA A 6 27.66 -12.41 10.87
CA ALA A 6 27.95 -13.78 11.30
C ALA A 6 26.91 -14.35 12.27
N ILE A 7 26.16 -13.50 13.01
CA ILE A 7 25.14 -13.92 13.97
C ILE A 7 23.72 -13.80 13.42
N LEU A 8 23.52 -13.08 12.32
CA LEU A 8 22.21 -12.93 11.69
C LEU A 8 21.87 -14.11 10.79
N SER A 9 20.60 -14.49 10.78
CA SER A 9 20.10 -15.44 9.79
C SER A 9 20.32 -14.91 8.37
N LEU A 10 20.48 -15.81 7.39
CA LEU A 10 20.66 -15.46 5.98
C LEU A 10 19.54 -14.51 5.48
N ARG A 11 18.31 -14.66 5.99
CA ARG A 11 17.16 -13.83 5.62
C ARG A 11 17.33 -12.37 6.05
N MET A 12 18.07 -12.10 7.12
CA MET A 12 18.26 -10.75 7.67
C MET A 12 19.52 -10.06 7.18
N ARG A 13 20.45 -10.80 6.56
CA ARG A 13 21.69 -10.20 6.04
C ARG A 13 21.38 -9.23 4.90
N GLY A 14 21.89 -8.01 4.99
CA GLY A 14 21.63 -6.97 4.02
C GLY A 14 20.20 -6.39 4.03
N MET A 15 19.36 -6.76 5.01
CA MET A 15 18.04 -6.15 5.18
C MET A 15 18.18 -4.81 5.88
N GLU A 16 17.64 -3.77 5.25
CA GLU A 16 17.64 -2.42 5.78
C GLU A 16 16.21 -1.90 5.99
N LYS A 17 16.07 -0.88 6.82
CA LYS A 17 14.81 -0.10 6.89
C LYS A 17 14.52 0.49 5.53
N THR A 18 13.24 0.51 5.14
CA THR A 18 12.83 1.13 3.87
C THR A 18 13.34 2.58 3.79
N MET A 19 13.70 3.04 2.59
CA MET A 19 14.17 4.41 2.35
C MET A 19 13.14 5.45 2.82
N ILE A 20 11.85 5.17 2.73
CA ILE A 20 10.78 6.00 3.31
C ILE A 20 11.02 6.21 4.80
N ARG A 21 11.28 5.13 5.55
CA ARG A 21 11.52 5.21 7.00
C ARG A 21 12.83 5.93 7.31
N GLN A 22 13.88 5.69 6.51
CA GLN A 22 15.16 6.36 6.70
C GLN A 22 15.02 7.88 6.53
N ILE A 23 14.34 8.35 5.48
CA ILE A 23 14.13 9.78 5.22
C ILE A 23 13.25 10.41 6.30
N ASN A 24 12.14 9.75 6.69
CA ASN A 24 11.29 10.28 7.76
C ASN A 24 12.01 10.38 9.12
N ASN A 25 12.96 9.49 9.42
CA ASN A 25 13.77 9.57 10.65
C ASN A 25 14.77 10.74 10.66
N LEU A 26 15.08 11.33 9.50
CA LEU A 26 15.93 12.53 9.40
C LEU A 26 15.13 13.84 9.57
N ALA A 27 13.79 13.77 9.49
CA ALA A 27 12.93 14.94 9.65
C ALA A 27 12.82 15.36 11.11
N ASP A 28 12.81 16.65 11.35
CA ASP A 28 12.51 17.26 12.64
C ASP A 28 11.12 17.94 12.62
N PRO A 29 10.57 18.35 13.77
CA PRO A 29 9.23 18.95 13.84
C PRO A 29 9.04 20.25 13.03
N SER A 30 10.11 20.92 12.58
CA SER A 30 10.04 22.12 11.75
C SER A 30 9.84 21.79 10.26
N CYS A 31 9.94 20.50 9.88
CA CYS A 31 9.79 20.07 8.51
C CYS A 31 8.33 19.98 8.09
N ILE A 32 8.03 20.45 6.88
CA ILE A 32 6.78 20.17 6.19
C ILE A 32 6.88 18.75 5.63
N ASN A 33 6.03 17.85 6.12
CA ASN A 33 6.09 16.44 5.71
C ASN A 33 5.07 16.13 4.61
N LEU A 34 5.52 16.17 3.36
CA LEU A 34 4.79 15.68 2.19
C LEU A 34 5.20 14.23 1.79
N GLY A 35 6.01 13.57 2.60
CA GLY A 35 6.46 12.19 2.35
C GLY A 35 5.63 11.12 3.06
N LEU A 36 4.75 11.50 4.00
CA LEU A 36 4.06 10.55 4.86
C LEU A 36 3.00 9.73 4.10
N GLY A 37 3.00 8.43 4.34
CA GLY A 37 2.02 7.49 3.81
C GLY A 37 0.81 7.28 4.74
N GLU A 38 0.34 8.34 5.38
CA GLU A 38 -0.71 8.30 6.39
C GLU A 38 -1.68 9.46 6.18
N LEU A 39 -2.97 9.19 6.38
CA LEU A 39 -4.00 10.22 6.35
C LEU A 39 -3.88 11.13 7.57
N GLN A 40 -4.01 12.43 7.37
CA GLN A 40 -4.05 13.41 8.46
C GLN A 40 -5.50 13.72 8.90
N PHE A 41 -6.37 12.73 8.78
CA PHE A 41 -7.69 12.74 9.38
C PHE A 41 -7.67 11.92 10.66
N PRO A 42 -8.45 12.29 11.67
CA PRO A 42 -8.66 11.41 12.82
C PRO A 42 -9.44 10.17 12.40
N THR A 43 -9.31 9.08 13.17
CA THR A 43 -10.24 7.96 13.08
C THR A 43 -11.68 8.48 13.22
N PRO A 44 -12.65 8.03 12.41
CA PRO A 44 -14.03 8.51 12.45
C PRO A 44 -14.62 8.56 13.85
N LYS A 45 -15.33 9.64 14.15
CA LYS A 45 -15.90 9.87 15.48
C LYS A 45 -16.86 8.75 15.90
N ALA A 46 -17.64 8.22 14.95
CA ALA A 46 -18.53 7.11 15.20
C ALA A 46 -17.78 5.89 15.78
N ILE A 47 -16.61 5.57 15.23
CA ILE A 47 -15.77 4.46 15.72
C ILE A 47 -15.23 4.78 17.12
N LEU A 48 -14.66 5.98 17.32
CA LEU A 48 -14.07 6.37 18.60
C LEU A 48 -15.12 6.41 19.73
N SER A 49 -16.31 6.91 19.46
CA SER A 49 -17.41 6.94 20.43
C SER A 49 -17.86 5.53 20.80
N HIS A 50 -18.03 4.66 19.79
CA HIS A 50 -18.42 3.27 20.03
C HIS A 50 -17.38 2.52 20.90
N VAL A 51 -16.10 2.74 20.65
CA VAL A 51 -15.03 2.15 21.47
C VAL A 51 -15.09 2.64 22.91
N ARG A 52 -15.26 3.96 23.15
CA ARG A 52 -15.34 4.54 24.49
C ARG A 52 -16.54 4.00 25.28
N GLU A 53 -17.69 3.87 24.64
CA GLU A 53 -18.94 3.44 25.25
C GLU A 53 -18.94 1.95 25.62
N ASN A 54 -18.15 1.13 24.94
CA ASN A 54 -18.21 -0.32 25.09
C ASN A 54 -16.92 -0.95 25.64
N LEU A 55 -15.85 -0.16 25.85
CA LEU A 55 -14.54 -0.67 26.24
C LEU A 55 -14.55 -1.56 27.48
N ASP A 56 -15.32 -1.16 28.52
CA ASP A 56 -15.41 -1.89 29.78
C ASP A 56 -16.30 -3.15 29.68
N ALA A 57 -17.18 -3.23 28.66
CA ALA A 57 -18.09 -4.34 28.45
C ALA A 57 -17.50 -5.43 27.53
N TRP A 58 -16.51 -5.11 26.70
CA TRP A 58 -15.94 -6.05 25.76
C TRP A 58 -14.99 -7.05 26.42
N PRO A 59 -15.10 -8.36 26.10
CA PRO A 59 -14.07 -9.31 26.48
C PRO A 59 -12.80 -9.08 25.63
N LEU A 60 -11.73 -8.55 26.26
CA LEU A 60 -10.48 -8.22 25.59
C LEU A 60 -9.45 -9.37 25.62
N GLY A 61 -9.89 -10.62 25.80
CA GLY A 61 -9.06 -11.80 25.69
C GLY A 61 -8.69 -12.15 24.24
N TYR A 62 -8.09 -13.32 24.04
CA TYR A 62 -7.79 -13.82 22.68
C TYR A 62 -9.08 -13.99 21.87
N SER A 63 -9.06 -13.49 20.64
CA SER A 63 -10.07 -13.82 19.63
C SER A 63 -9.76 -15.18 18.98
N PRO A 64 -10.68 -15.76 18.18
CA PRO A 64 -10.32 -16.80 17.23
C PRO A 64 -9.12 -16.39 16.38
N ASN A 65 -8.25 -17.33 16.03
CA ASN A 65 -7.01 -17.02 15.31
C ASN A 65 -7.25 -16.28 14.00
N GLU A 66 -8.27 -16.70 13.26
CA GLU A 66 -8.67 -16.09 11.99
C GLU A 66 -9.46 -14.79 12.11
N GLY A 67 -9.77 -14.35 13.33
CA GLY A 67 -10.60 -13.18 13.64
C GLY A 67 -12.03 -13.54 14.02
N PHE A 68 -12.76 -12.55 14.58
CA PHE A 68 -14.15 -12.73 14.98
C PHE A 68 -15.02 -13.15 13.79
N PRO A 69 -15.94 -14.14 13.96
CA PRO A 69 -16.82 -14.60 12.88
C PRO A 69 -17.60 -13.45 12.22
N GLU A 70 -18.19 -12.57 13.01
CA GLU A 70 -18.92 -11.41 12.51
C GLU A 70 -18.04 -10.49 11.64
N LEU A 71 -16.78 -10.24 12.05
CA LEU A 71 -15.87 -9.41 11.26
C LEU A 71 -15.59 -10.04 9.90
N ARG A 72 -15.37 -11.35 9.87
CA ARG A 72 -15.14 -12.09 8.61
C ARG A 72 -16.36 -12.09 7.70
N GLU A 73 -17.57 -12.22 8.26
CA GLU A 73 -18.85 -12.09 7.54
C GLU A 73 -19.00 -10.70 6.91
N LEU A 74 -18.72 -9.64 7.67
CA LEU A 74 -18.78 -8.26 7.18
C LEU A 74 -17.74 -8.00 6.08
N ILE A 75 -16.54 -8.54 6.21
CA ILE A 75 -15.49 -8.44 5.18
C ILE A 75 -15.96 -9.15 3.91
N ALA A 76 -16.46 -10.38 4.03
CA ALA A 76 -16.96 -11.17 2.92
C ALA A 76 -18.14 -10.47 2.21
N GLY A 77 -19.08 -9.91 2.97
CA GLY A 77 -20.23 -9.17 2.42
C GLY A 77 -19.87 -7.88 1.68
N ARG A 78 -18.69 -7.29 1.97
CA ARG A 78 -18.19 -6.07 1.31
C ARG A 78 -17.16 -6.31 0.22
N ALA A 79 -16.83 -7.56 -0.07
CA ALA A 79 -15.80 -7.91 -1.07
C ALA A 79 -16.16 -7.44 -2.48
N GLY A 80 -17.45 -7.46 -2.85
CA GLY A 80 -17.94 -7.14 -4.20
C GLY A 80 -17.82 -8.30 -5.18
N TYR A 81 -17.48 -9.48 -4.70
CA TYR A 81 -17.47 -10.76 -5.41
C TYR A 81 -17.84 -11.88 -4.43
N PRO A 82 -18.23 -13.08 -4.93
CA PRO A 82 -18.56 -14.20 -4.04
C PRO A 82 -17.36 -14.59 -3.17
N LEU A 83 -17.49 -14.41 -1.86
CA LEU A 83 -16.45 -14.72 -0.88
C LEU A 83 -17.10 -15.34 0.37
N SER A 84 -16.58 -16.47 0.83
CA SER A 84 -17.01 -17.10 2.08
C SER A 84 -16.19 -16.54 3.26
N PRO A 85 -16.81 -16.32 4.44
CA PRO A 85 -16.10 -15.91 5.66
C PRO A 85 -14.95 -16.85 6.05
N GLU A 86 -15.02 -18.14 5.68
CA GLU A 86 -13.94 -19.12 5.92
C GLU A 86 -12.70 -18.88 5.09
N GLN A 87 -12.79 -18.09 4.03
CA GLN A 87 -11.67 -17.69 3.19
C GLN A 87 -10.92 -16.48 3.74
N VAL A 88 -11.47 -15.80 4.75
CA VAL A 88 -10.91 -14.58 5.35
C VAL A 88 -10.04 -14.92 6.56
N CYS A 89 -8.87 -14.26 6.63
CA CYS A 89 -8.01 -14.20 7.81
C CYS A 89 -7.78 -12.73 8.19
N VAL A 90 -8.18 -12.37 9.40
CA VAL A 90 -7.98 -11.02 9.96
C VAL A 90 -6.58 -10.92 10.56
N THR A 91 -5.85 -9.85 10.22
CA THR A 91 -4.41 -9.71 10.51
C THR A 91 -4.09 -8.36 11.20
N VAL A 92 -2.87 -8.22 11.70
CA VAL A 92 -2.34 -6.99 12.33
C VAL A 92 -1.94 -5.96 11.25
N GLY A 93 -2.90 -5.62 10.40
CA GLY A 93 -2.75 -4.76 9.22
C GLY A 93 -2.34 -5.54 7.96
N ALA A 94 -2.45 -4.87 6.81
CA ALA A 94 -2.18 -5.47 5.49
C ALA A 94 -0.73 -5.91 5.31
N GLU A 95 0.24 -5.30 5.99
CA GLU A 95 1.66 -5.68 5.87
C GLU A 95 1.92 -7.07 6.46
N GLU A 96 1.26 -7.41 7.59
CA GLU A 96 1.26 -8.78 8.09
C GLU A 96 0.56 -9.72 7.12
N ALA A 97 -0.63 -9.36 6.61
CA ALA A 97 -1.32 -10.19 5.63
C ALA A 97 -0.45 -10.54 4.43
N LEU A 98 0.30 -9.56 3.89
CA LEU A 98 1.26 -9.78 2.81
C LEU A 98 2.38 -10.73 3.22
N MET A 99 2.91 -10.58 4.45
CA MET A 99 3.94 -11.46 4.97
C MET A 99 3.42 -12.90 5.09
N ASP A 100 2.24 -13.09 5.72
CA ASP A 100 1.63 -14.41 5.91
C ASP A 100 1.40 -15.12 4.57
N VAL A 101 0.85 -14.39 3.59
CA VAL A 101 0.62 -14.87 2.24
C VAL A 101 1.92 -15.32 1.57
N LEU A 102 2.96 -14.49 1.63
CA LEU A 102 4.24 -14.79 0.99
C LEU A 102 4.96 -15.96 1.68
N MET A 103 4.92 -16.03 3.01
CA MET A 103 5.52 -17.13 3.78
C MET A 103 4.86 -18.49 3.50
N VAL A 104 3.56 -18.48 3.14
CA VAL A 104 2.81 -19.68 2.79
C VAL A 104 3.02 -20.09 1.33
N LEU A 105 3.15 -19.12 0.43
CA LEU A 105 3.18 -19.40 -1.00
C LEU A 105 4.57 -19.70 -1.55
N ALA A 106 5.64 -19.13 -0.97
CA ALA A 106 6.94 -19.07 -1.63
C ALA A 106 8.11 -19.43 -0.71
N GLY A 107 9.18 -19.93 -1.29
CA GLY A 107 10.40 -20.31 -0.61
C GLY A 107 11.62 -20.28 -1.52
N ALA A 108 12.67 -20.98 -1.13
CA ALA A 108 13.94 -21.01 -1.86
C ALA A 108 13.76 -21.57 -3.28
N GLY A 109 14.20 -20.76 -4.28
CA GLY A 109 14.10 -21.11 -5.70
C GLY A 109 12.84 -20.61 -6.38
N ASP A 110 11.86 -20.09 -5.64
CA ASP A 110 10.65 -19.48 -6.17
C ASP A 110 10.85 -18.00 -6.51
N GLU A 111 10.09 -17.50 -7.47
CA GLU A 111 10.07 -16.10 -7.91
C GLU A 111 8.70 -15.46 -7.65
N ILE A 112 8.70 -14.22 -7.18
CA ILE A 112 7.48 -13.39 -7.05
C ILE A 112 7.64 -12.17 -7.95
N LEU A 113 6.70 -11.99 -8.88
CA LEU A 113 6.64 -10.79 -9.72
C LEU A 113 6.02 -9.63 -8.94
N ILE A 114 6.72 -8.51 -8.90
CA ILE A 114 6.30 -7.28 -8.19
C ILE A 114 6.41 -6.06 -9.11
N PRO A 115 5.59 -5.01 -8.92
CA PRO A 115 5.63 -3.82 -9.76
C PRO A 115 6.92 -2.99 -9.55
N ASP A 116 7.37 -2.33 -10.60
CA ASP A 116 8.45 -1.33 -10.59
C ASP A 116 8.01 -0.10 -11.42
N PRO A 117 7.74 1.06 -10.77
CA PRO A 117 7.81 1.29 -9.32
C PRO A 117 6.74 0.52 -8.54
N GLY A 118 6.98 0.28 -7.24
CA GLY A 118 6.06 -0.42 -6.36
C GLY A 118 6.32 -0.15 -4.88
N PHE A 119 5.44 -0.61 -4.02
CA PHE A 119 5.58 -0.39 -2.57
C PHE A 119 6.90 -0.96 -2.05
N PRO A 120 7.73 -0.16 -1.33
CA PRO A 120 9.10 -0.54 -0.96
C PRO A 120 9.23 -1.78 -0.07
N ALA A 121 8.16 -2.21 0.60
CA ALA A 121 8.21 -3.41 1.42
C ALA A 121 8.14 -4.71 0.59
N TYR A 122 7.57 -4.72 -0.61
CA TYR A 122 7.40 -5.95 -1.40
C TYR A 122 8.72 -6.71 -1.61
N PRO A 123 9.81 -6.09 -2.09
CA PRO A 123 11.07 -6.82 -2.28
C PRO A 123 11.59 -7.43 -0.98
N SER A 124 11.45 -6.72 0.14
CA SER A 124 11.91 -7.17 1.45
C SER A 124 11.07 -8.34 1.97
N LEU A 125 9.74 -8.26 1.86
CA LEU A 125 8.82 -9.32 2.27
C LEU A 125 9.05 -10.60 1.45
N VAL A 126 9.27 -10.49 0.14
CA VAL A 126 9.60 -11.62 -0.74
C VAL A 126 10.90 -12.30 -0.31
N ARG A 127 11.96 -11.51 -0.02
CA ARG A 127 13.23 -12.08 0.47
C ARG A 127 13.10 -12.71 1.85
N LEU A 128 12.31 -12.13 2.75
CA LEU A 128 12.03 -12.73 4.07
C LEU A 128 11.33 -14.08 3.94
N ALA A 129 10.45 -14.24 2.96
CA ALA A 129 9.84 -15.53 2.63
C ALA A 129 10.85 -16.53 2.01
N GLY A 130 12.05 -16.07 1.66
CA GLY A 130 13.11 -16.92 1.07
C GLY A 130 13.04 -16.99 -0.46
N ALA A 131 12.15 -16.23 -1.10
CA ALA A 131 11.99 -16.18 -2.55
C ALA A 131 12.73 -15.00 -3.20
N GLU A 132 12.81 -15.01 -4.54
CA GLU A 132 13.48 -13.97 -5.33
C GLU A 132 12.44 -12.97 -5.87
N PRO A 133 12.56 -11.67 -5.58
CA PRO A 133 11.71 -10.65 -6.19
C PRO A 133 12.13 -10.40 -7.64
N ARG A 134 11.18 -10.55 -8.56
CA ARG A 134 11.32 -10.21 -9.99
C ARG A 134 10.41 -9.03 -10.30
N PHE A 135 10.87 -8.14 -11.16
CA PHE A 135 10.19 -6.87 -11.39
C PHE A 135 9.49 -6.85 -12.77
N TYR A 136 8.24 -6.37 -12.79
CA TYR A 136 7.57 -5.99 -14.02
C TYR A 136 7.41 -4.46 -14.08
N PRO A 137 7.64 -3.81 -15.25
CA PRO A 137 7.66 -2.37 -15.32
C PRO A 137 6.24 -1.78 -15.40
N LEU A 138 6.04 -0.71 -14.64
CA LEU A 138 5.00 0.28 -14.89
C LEU A 138 5.70 1.49 -15.50
N LEU A 139 5.43 1.81 -16.76
CA LEU A 139 6.21 2.80 -17.50
C LEU A 139 5.52 4.17 -17.55
N SER A 140 6.31 5.23 -17.42
CA SER A 140 5.81 6.62 -17.48
C SER A 140 5.11 6.96 -18.80
N LYS A 141 5.62 6.42 -19.92
CA LYS A 141 4.98 6.58 -21.25
C LYS A 141 3.55 6.03 -21.32
N ASP A 142 3.21 5.09 -20.44
CA ASP A 142 1.88 4.47 -20.30
C ASP A 142 1.11 5.08 -19.11
N GLY A 143 1.57 6.20 -18.52
CA GLY A 143 1.02 6.78 -17.31
C GLY A 143 1.13 5.87 -16.09
N PHE A 144 2.13 5.02 -16.03
CA PHE A 144 2.31 3.96 -15.01
C PHE A 144 1.15 2.98 -14.92
N GLN A 145 0.36 2.86 -15.97
CA GLN A 145 -0.71 1.86 -16.04
C GLN A 145 -0.15 0.43 -16.08
N PHE A 146 -0.83 -0.45 -15.40
CA PHE A 146 -0.61 -1.88 -15.53
C PHE A 146 -0.88 -2.33 -16.97
N ARG A 147 0.02 -3.15 -17.52
CA ARG A 147 -0.12 -3.80 -18.81
C ARG A 147 0.06 -5.30 -18.64
N ALA A 148 -0.97 -6.06 -18.95
CA ALA A 148 -0.94 -7.53 -18.81
C ALA A 148 0.27 -8.16 -19.52
N GLU A 149 0.63 -7.68 -20.71
CA GLU A 149 1.77 -8.14 -21.49
C GLU A 149 3.10 -8.00 -20.75
N ASN A 150 3.29 -6.85 -20.05
CA ASN A 150 4.51 -6.59 -19.26
C ASN A 150 4.71 -7.60 -18.13
N VAL A 151 3.64 -8.12 -17.58
CA VAL A 151 3.64 -9.15 -16.53
C VAL A 151 3.78 -10.54 -17.11
N LEU A 152 2.91 -10.88 -18.06
CA LEU A 152 2.85 -12.23 -18.65
C LEU A 152 4.16 -12.63 -19.32
N SER A 153 4.85 -11.69 -19.98
CA SER A 153 6.16 -11.94 -20.60
C SER A 153 7.29 -12.22 -19.61
N ARG A 154 7.08 -11.99 -18.32
CA ARG A 154 8.07 -12.21 -17.25
C ARG A 154 7.83 -13.46 -16.44
N ILE A 155 6.74 -14.17 -16.69
CA ILE A 155 6.45 -15.43 -16.02
C ILE A 155 7.47 -16.48 -16.43
N THR A 156 8.05 -17.16 -15.46
CA THR A 156 8.94 -18.29 -15.62
C THR A 156 8.37 -19.53 -14.95
N PRO A 157 8.94 -20.72 -15.16
CA PRO A 157 8.53 -21.92 -14.39
C PRO A 157 8.71 -21.81 -12.87
N LYS A 158 9.48 -20.82 -12.39
CA LYS A 158 9.71 -20.54 -10.97
C LYS A 158 8.72 -19.52 -10.40
N THR A 159 7.94 -18.84 -11.22
CA THR A 159 7.01 -17.82 -10.76
C THR A 159 5.86 -18.45 -9.99
N LYS A 160 5.76 -18.13 -8.70
CA LYS A 160 4.70 -18.58 -7.78
C LYS A 160 3.54 -17.62 -7.72
N ALA A 161 3.85 -16.31 -7.66
CA ALA A 161 2.80 -15.30 -7.55
C ALA A 161 3.20 -13.99 -8.23
N ILE A 162 2.17 -13.18 -8.49
CA ILE A 162 2.25 -11.82 -9.01
C ILE A 162 1.58 -10.91 -7.99
N ILE A 163 2.26 -9.86 -7.52
CA ILE A 163 1.66 -8.81 -6.70
C ILE A 163 1.18 -7.68 -7.60
N ILE A 164 -0.09 -7.29 -7.44
CA ILE A 164 -0.68 -6.11 -8.08
C ILE A 164 -1.15 -5.19 -6.97
N ASN A 165 -0.94 -3.88 -7.13
CA ASN A 165 -1.45 -2.87 -6.21
C ASN A 165 -2.29 -1.84 -6.98
N SER A 166 -3.59 -1.78 -6.68
CA SER A 166 -4.51 -0.82 -7.30
C SER A 166 -5.59 -0.39 -6.30
N PRO A 167 -5.77 0.93 -6.08
CA PRO A 167 -4.98 2.08 -6.56
C PRO A 167 -3.51 2.01 -6.14
N HIS A 168 -2.64 2.53 -7.00
CA HIS A 168 -1.20 2.25 -6.96
C HIS A 168 -0.41 3.26 -6.13
N ASN A 169 0.40 2.78 -5.20
CA ASN A 169 1.44 3.54 -4.51
C ASN A 169 2.81 3.23 -5.17
N PRO A 170 3.51 4.23 -5.78
CA PRO A 170 3.47 5.67 -5.48
C PRO A 170 2.69 6.55 -6.46
N THR A 171 2.19 6.05 -7.56
CA THR A 171 1.82 6.86 -8.73
C THR A 171 0.42 7.47 -8.68
N GLY A 172 -0.46 6.98 -7.78
CA GLY A 172 -1.86 7.37 -7.71
C GLY A 172 -2.73 6.80 -8.85
N THR A 173 -2.16 5.95 -9.70
CA THR A 173 -2.86 5.34 -10.84
C THR A 173 -3.87 4.29 -10.35
N VAL A 174 -5.05 4.27 -10.96
CA VAL A 174 -6.00 3.16 -10.85
C VAL A 174 -5.86 2.31 -12.13
N HIS A 175 -5.55 1.04 -11.97
CA HIS A 175 -5.32 0.17 -13.13
C HIS A 175 -6.64 -0.20 -13.82
N SER A 176 -6.62 -0.25 -15.15
CA SER A 176 -7.84 -0.50 -15.94
C SER A 176 -8.36 -1.93 -15.74
N SER A 177 -9.70 -2.07 -15.70
CA SER A 177 -10.35 -3.38 -15.60
C SER A 177 -10.00 -4.27 -16.79
N GLU A 178 -9.90 -3.71 -18.00
CA GLU A 178 -9.55 -4.43 -19.21
C GLU A 178 -8.19 -5.16 -19.09
N GLU A 179 -7.16 -4.48 -18.63
CA GLU A 179 -5.82 -5.07 -18.47
C GLU A 179 -5.79 -6.11 -17.33
N ILE A 180 -6.56 -5.88 -16.26
CA ILE A 180 -6.72 -6.85 -15.17
C ILE A 180 -7.43 -8.12 -15.68
N GLU A 181 -8.52 -7.99 -16.42
CA GLU A 181 -9.26 -9.11 -16.99
C GLU A 181 -8.43 -9.88 -18.02
N LYS A 182 -7.68 -9.18 -18.88
CA LYS A 182 -6.76 -9.78 -19.85
C LYS A 182 -5.70 -10.65 -19.16
N MET A 183 -5.09 -10.15 -18.09
CA MET A 183 -4.14 -10.92 -17.28
C MET A 183 -4.82 -12.13 -16.64
N ALA A 184 -5.97 -11.92 -15.97
CA ALA A 184 -6.70 -12.98 -15.30
C ALA A 184 -7.10 -14.09 -16.28
N SER A 185 -7.57 -13.72 -17.47
CA SER A 185 -7.91 -14.68 -18.54
C SER A 185 -6.72 -15.51 -19.00
N ALA A 186 -5.56 -14.89 -19.15
CA ALA A 186 -4.32 -15.60 -19.53
C ALA A 186 -3.83 -16.56 -18.43
N LEU A 187 -4.15 -16.25 -17.16
CA LEU A 187 -3.70 -17.05 -16.01
C LEU A 187 -4.68 -18.17 -15.60
N ARG A 188 -5.86 -18.30 -16.21
CA ARG A 188 -6.88 -19.29 -15.79
C ARG A 188 -6.34 -20.72 -15.68
N SER A 189 -5.49 -21.14 -16.62
CA SER A 189 -4.87 -22.47 -16.63
C SER A 189 -3.48 -22.51 -15.97
N SER A 190 -3.01 -21.39 -15.43
CA SER A 190 -1.70 -21.28 -14.81
C SER A 190 -1.76 -21.68 -13.33
N ALA A 191 -0.65 -22.18 -12.79
CA ALA A 191 -0.48 -22.39 -11.34
C ALA A 191 -0.12 -21.12 -10.58
N VAL A 192 0.14 -20.00 -11.27
CA VAL A 192 0.55 -18.73 -10.69
C VAL A 192 -0.60 -18.10 -9.90
N MET A 193 -0.33 -17.70 -8.65
CA MET A 193 -1.27 -16.95 -7.81
C MET A 193 -1.21 -15.45 -8.13
N VAL A 194 -2.31 -14.74 -7.95
CA VAL A 194 -2.33 -13.27 -7.97
C VAL A 194 -2.60 -12.76 -6.56
N ILE A 195 -1.73 -11.89 -6.06
CA ILE A 195 -1.89 -11.19 -4.78
C ILE A 195 -2.31 -9.75 -5.13
N SER A 196 -3.57 -9.43 -4.85
CA SER A 196 -4.14 -8.10 -5.08
C SER A 196 -4.07 -7.28 -3.80
N ASP A 197 -3.15 -6.34 -3.72
CA ASP A 197 -3.06 -5.37 -2.64
C ASP A 197 -4.03 -4.22 -2.91
N GLU A 198 -5.14 -4.22 -2.18
CA GLU A 198 -6.28 -3.33 -2.37
C GLU A 198 -6.44 -2.31 -1.23
N VAL A 199 -5.38 -2.01 -0.48
CA VAL A 199 -5.44 -1.13 0.71
C VAL A 199 -5.95 0.29 0.41
N TYR A 200 -5.90 0.73 -0.85
CA TYR A 200 -6.42 2.02 -1.30
C TYR A 200 -7.75 1.91 -2.06
N ARG A 201 -8.39 0.74 -2.11
CA ARG A 201 -9.59 0.47 -2.91
C ARG A 201 -10.70 1.51 -2.73
N ASP A 202 -10.89 2.01 -1.51
CA ASP A 202 -11.93 3.00 -1.19
C ASP A 202 -11.49 4.46 -1.43
N ILE A 203 -10.24 4.70 -1.85
CA ILE A 203 -9.72 6.05 -2.14
C ILE A 203 -9.51 6.17 -3.63
N VAL A 204 -10.61 6.41 -4.32
CA VAL A 204 -10.69 6.61 -5.77
C VAL A 204 -11.51 7.86 -6.06
N PHE A 205 -11.18 8.58 -7.12
CA PHE A 205 -11.75 9.89 -7.45
C PHE A 205 -12.52 9.88 -8.76
N GLU A 206 -12.38 8.84 -9.57
CA GLU A 206 -13.02 8.72 -10.87
C GLU A 206 -13.73 7.36 -10.94
N GLU A 207 -13.06 6.34 -11.45
CA GLU A 207 -13.62 5.01 -11.60
C GLU A 207 -13.26 4.10 -10.42
N PRO A 208 -14.14 3.16 -10.04
CA PRO A 208 -13.82 2.16 -9.02
C PRO A 208 -12.58 1.34 -9.39
N ALA A 209 -11.77 1.01 -8.40
CA ALA A 209 -10.61 0.14 -8.61
C ALA A 209 -11.07 -1.29 -8.96
N ALA A 210 -10.56 -1.83 -10.07
CA ALA A 210 -10.81 -3.21 -10.46
C ALA A 210 -10.01 -4.18 -9.58
N SER A 211 -10.65 -5.31 -9.22
CA SER A 211 -10.02 -6.44 -8.55
C SER A 211 -9.90 -7.62 -9.52
N PRO A 212 -8.81 -8.39 -9.51
CA PRO A 212 -8.71 -9.64 -10.26
C PRO A 212 -9.56 -10.78 -9.66
N ALA A 213 -10.00 -10.68 -8.41
CA ALA A 213 -10.70 -11.74 -7.70
C ALA A 213 -11.99 -12.24 -8.37
N PRO A 214 -12.84 -11.39 -9.01
CA PRO A 214 -14.01 -11.86 -9.73
C PRO A 214 -13.70 -12.73 -10.98
N TYR A 215 -12.48 -12.65 -11.50
CA TYR A 215 -12.09 -13.25 -12.77
C TYR A 215 -11.14 -14.45 -12.62
N LEU A 216 -10.60 -14.67 -11.41
CA LEU A 216 -9.54 -15.64 -11.19
C LEU A 216 -9.66 -16.33 -9.82
N ASP A 217 -9.92 -17.63 -9.79
CA ASP A 217 -10.02 -18.42 -8.56
C ASP A 217 -8.70 -18.43 -7.74
N ARG A 218 -7.57 -18.23 -8.41
CA ARG A 218 -6.23 -18.18 -7.80
C ARG A 218 -5.83 -16.75 -7.42
N CYS A 219 -6.76 -16.01 -6.86
CA CYS A 219 -6.54 -14.66 -6.38
C CYS A 219 -6.58 -14.62 -4.85
N ILE A 220 -5.66 -13.87 -4.26
CA ILE A 220 -5.65 -13.51 -2.85
C ILE A 220 -5.78 -11.99 -2.80
N THR A 221 -6.82 -11.49 -2.14
CA THR A 221 -6.96 -10.05 -1.90
C THR A 221 -6.41 -9.70 -0.51
N VAL A 222 -5.73 -8.57 -0.42
CA VAL A 222 -5.21 -8.00 0.83
C VAL A 222 -5.78 -6.60 0.99
N ASN A 223 -6.35 -6.32 2.17
CA ASN A 223 -6.92 -5.01 2.44
C ASN A 223 -6.80 -4.65 3.94
N SER A 224 -7.16 -3.41 4.29
CA SER A 224 -7.18 -2.93 5.68
C SER A 224 -8.05 -1.69 5.84
N LEU A 225 -8.38 -1.35 7.10
CA LEU A 225 -9.05 -0.09 7.42
C LEU A 225 -8.07 1.08 7.60
N SER A 226 -6.76 0.81 7.47
CA SER A 226 -5.69 1.81 7.69
C SER A 226 -5.87 3.06 6.84
N LYS A 227 -6.29 2.90 5.58
CA LYS A 227 -6.40 4.01 4.62
C LYS A 227 -7.83 4.49 4.47
N SER A 228 -8.79 3.59 4.30
CA SER A 228 -10.20 3.95 4.11
C SER A 228 -10.82 4.68 5.31
N PHE A 229 -10.44 4.31 6.54
CA PHE A 229 -11.00 4.87 7.77
C PHE A 229 -9.96 5.61 8.64
N ALA A 230 -8.80 5.98 8.09
CA ALA A 230 -7.71 6.64 8.85
C ALA A 230 -7.35 5.87 10.15
N MET A 231 -7.28 4.54 10.06
CA MET A 231 -7.06 3.63 11.19
C MET A 231 -5.65 3.01 11.15
N THR A 232 -4.62 3.77 10.77
CA THR A 232 -3.24 3.26 10.67
C THR A 232 -2.70 2.70 11.97
N GLY A 233 -2.96 3.39 13.10
CA GLY A 233 -2.53 3.00 14.44
C GLY A 233 -3.30 1.82 15.04
N TRP A 234 -4.48 1.48 14.52
CA TRP A 234 -5.30 0.37 15.00
C TRP A 234 -4.75 -1.01 14.60
N ARG A 235 -3.88 -1.05 13.60
CA ARG A 235 -3.25 -2.28 13.14
C ARG A 235 -4.27 -3.38 12.84
N ILE A 236 -5.20 -3.11 11.92
CA ILE A 236 -6.23 -4.06 11.48
C ILE A 236 -6.28 -4.16 9.96
N GLY A 237 -6.23 -5.37 9.44
CA GLY A 237 -6.32 -5.71 8.02
C GLY A 237 -6.76 -7.15 7.86
N TRP A 238 -6.74 -7.64 6.65
CA TRP A 238 -7.09 -9.03 6.34
C TRP A 238 -6.54 -9.44 4.97
N CYS A 239 -6.48 -10.74 4.77
CA CYS A 239 -6.44 -11.33 3.43
C CYS A 239 -7.65 -12.25 3.23
N ALA A 240 -8.05 -12.40 1.97
CA ALA A 240 -9.01 -13.40 1.54
C ALA A 240 -8.39 -14.26 0.43
N ALA A 241 -8.41 -15.58 0.58
CA ALA A 241 -7.69 -16.51 -0.26
C ALA A 241 -8.54 -17.73 -0.63
N PRO A 242 -8.16 -18.51 -1.66
CA PRO A 242 -8.77 -19.80 -1.94
C PRO A 242 -8.76 -20.71 -0.68
N PRO A 243 -9.75 -21.59 -0.49
CA PRO A 243 -9.96 -22.30 0.79
C PRO A 243 -8.72 -23.01 1.35
N ASP A 244 -7.98 -23.74 0.52
CA ASP A 244 -6.78 -24.47 0.97
C ASP A 244 -5.64 -23.52 1.36
N VAL A 245 -5.48 -22.43 0.61
CA VAL A 245 -4.48 -21.38 0.91
C VAL A 245 -4.88 -20.62 2.18
N ALA A 246 -6.14 -20.28 2.33
CA ALA A 246 -6.67 -19.62 3.53
C ALA A 246 -6.41 -20.47 4.79
N LYS A 247 -6.58 -21.79 4.71
CA LYS A 247 -6.26 -22.71 5.82
C LYS A 247 -4.77 -22.64 6.19
N ALA A 248 -3.88 -22.65 5.21
CA ALA A 248 -2.44 -22.55 5.45
C ALA A 248 -2.06 -21.19 6.03
N ILE A 249 -2.65 -20.09 5.52
CA ILE A 249 -2.43 -18.73 6.04
C ILE A 249 -2.86 -18.64 7.52
N ARG A 250 -4.04 -19.15 7.89
CA ARG A 250 -4.50 -19.16 9.28
C ARG A 250 -3.56 -19.92 10.20
N THR A 251 -3.00 -21.04 9.72
CA THR A 251 -2.01 -21.80 10.48
C THR A 251 -0.74 -20.99 10.71
N PHE A 252 -0.23 -20.33 9.67
CA PHE A 252 0.96 -19.48 9.79
C PHE A 252 0.70 -18.28 10.71
N HIS A 253 -0.41 -17.57 10.52
CA HIS A 253 -0.85 -16.44 11.35
C HIS A 253 -0.92 -16.80 12.83
N GLN A 254 -1.53 -17.96 13.16
CA GLN A 254 -1.56 -18.47 14.53
C GLN A 254 -0.15 -18.62 15.13
N LEU A 255 0.78 -19.14 14.36
CA LEU A 255 2.17 -19.35 14.83
C LEU A 255 2.95 -18.04 14.92
N ALA A 256 2.61 -17.04 14.10
CA ALA A 256 3.29 -15.74 14.05
C ALA A 256 2.84 -14.80 15.16
N VAL A 257 1.52 -14.60 15.34
CA VAL A 257 0.94 -13.57 16.21
C VAL A 257 -0.22 -14.07 17.08
N MET A 258 -0.67 -15.30 16.94
CA MET A 258 -1.81 -15.92 17.60
C MET A 258 -3.14 -15.41 17.05
N CYS A 259 -3.44 -14.11 17.12
CA CYS A 259 -4.63 -13.45 16.60
C CYS A 259 -4.43 -11.94 16.48
N ALA A 260 -5.22 -11.27 15.67
CA ALA A 260 -5.28 -9.82 15.63
C ALA A 260 -5.88 -9.25 16.93
N THR A 261 -5.55 -8.00 17.27
CA THR A 261 -5.99 -7.33 18.49
C THR A 261 -7.52 -7.26 18.58
N SER A 262 -8.12 -7.83 19.64
CA SER A 262 -9.56 -7.90 19.84
C SER A 262 -10.22 -6.52 19.84
N LEU A 263 -9.62 -5.53 20.50
CA LEU A 263 -10.11 -4.15 20.50
C LEU A 263 -10.23 -3.57 19.08
N SER A 264 -9.22 -3.79 18.24
CA SER A 264 -9.21 -3.33 16.85
C SER A 264 -10.25 -4.05 16.00
N GLN A 265 -10.54 -5.32 16.30
CA GLN A 265 -11.59 -6.07 15.62
C GLN A 265 -12.98 -5.55 15.98
N TYR A 266 -13.26 -5.21 17.23
CA TYR A 266 -14.53 -4.57 17.62
C TYR A 266 -14.74 -3.23 16.93
N ALA A 267 -13.68 -2.40 16.86
CA ALA A 267 -13.73 -1.14 16.12
C ALA A 267 -13.97 -1.37 14.61
N ALA A 268 -13.35 -2.39 14.03
CA ALA A 268 -13.51 -2.77 12.63
C ALA A 268 -14.94 -3.27 12.31
N ILE A 269 -15.54 -4.06 13.20
CA ILE A 269 -16.95 -4.50 13.09
C ILE A 269 -17.85 -3.27 12.99
N HIS A 270 -17.70 -2.30 13.89
CA HIS A 270 -18.50 -1.07 13.87
C HIS A 270 -18.31 -0.28 12.57
N ALA A 271 -17.07 -0.12 12.11
CA ALA A 271 -16.77 0.53 10.84
C ALA A 271 -17.44 -0.18 9.66
N LEU A 272 -17.29 -1.51 9.57
CA LEU A 272 -17.83 -2.30 8.45
C LEU A 272 -19.34 -2.56 8.51
N ARG A 273 -20.01 -2.31 9.63
CA ARG A 273 -21.47 -2.23 9.71
C ARG A 273 -22.04 -0.97 9.03
N GLY A 274 -21.18 -0.02 8.61
CA GLY A 274 -21.58 1.19 7.89
C GLY A 274 -21.71 2.45 8.74
N PHE A 275 -21.53 2.36 10.05
CA PHE A 275 -21.72 3.53 10.96
C PHE A 275 -20.71 4.66 10.73
N ALA A 276 -19.63 4.41 9.98
CA ALA A 276 -18.61 5.40 9.64
C ALA A 276 -18.51 5.68 8.13
N ASP A 277 -19.40 5.14 7.29
CA ASP A 277 -19.32 5.28 5.83
C ASP A 277 -19.50 6.75 5.38
N ASP A 278 -20.36 7.52 6.05
CA ASP A 278 -20.52 8.96 5.76
C ASP A 278 -19.25 9.77 6.04
N GLU A 279 -18.56 9.47 7.15
CA GLU A 279 -17.29 10.14 7.46
C GLU A 279 -16.19 9.72 6.48
N LYS A 280 -16.14 8.43 6.12
CA LYS A 280 -15.25 7.93 5.06
C LYS A 280 -15.49 8.66 3.75
N GLY A 281 -16.76 8.77 3.33
CA GLY A 281 -17.13 9.47 2.09
C GLY A 281 -16.70 10.94 2.09
N ARG A 282 -16.92 11.65 3.20
CA ARG A 282 -16.45 13.05 3.36
C ARG A 282 -14.93 13.16 3.28
N ASN A 283 -14.19 12.22 3.89
CA ASN A 283 -12.74 12.21 3.84
C ASN A 283 -12.22 11.98 2.42
N VAL A 284 -12.83 11.08 1.65
CA VAL A 284 -12.46 10.85 0.23
C VAL A 284 -12.74 12.09 -0.62
N ALA A 285 -13.92 12.71 -0.45
CA ALA A 285 -14.25 13.96 -1.16
C ALA A 285 -13.29 15.12 -0.79
N GLU A 286 -12.85 15.19 0.46
CA GLU A 286 -11.85 16.17 0.88
C GLU A 286 -10.47 15.86 0.27
N LEU A 287 -10.06 14.59 0.19
CA LEU A 287 -8.83 14.19 -0.50
C LEU A 287 -8.86 14.56 -1.98
N GLU A 288 -9.99 14.42 -2.64
CA GLU A 288 -10.13 14.83 -4.04
C GLU A 288 -9.88 16.34 -4.21
N LYS A 289 -10.45 17.18 -3.35
CA LYS A 289 -10.19 18.64 -3.35
C LYS A 289 -8.71 18.94 -3.10
N ARG A 290 -8.07 18.24 -2.16
CA ARG A 290 -6.64 18.40 -1.88
C ARG A 290 -5.77 17.94 -3.04
N ARG A 291 -6.15 16.88 -3.75
CA ARG A 291 -5.51 16.46 -5.00
C ARG A 291 -5.51 17.61 -6.01
N ASP A 292 -6.70 18.14 -6.30
CA ASP A 292 -6.88 19.20 -7.32
C ASP A 292 -6.12 20.47 -6.91
N PHE A 293 -6.14 20.80 -5.63
CA PHE A 293 -5.36 21.90 -5.07
C PHE A 293 -3.85 21.66 -5.20
N ALA A 294 -3.36 20.48 -4.85
CA ALA A 294 -1.94 20.12 -4.98
C ALA A 294 -1.46 20.20 -6.43
N MET A 295 -2.25 19.69 -7.39
CA MET A 295 -1.96 19.81 -8.81
C MET A 295 -1.88 21.29 -9.24
N SER A 296 -2.84 22.13 -8.83
CA SER A 296 -2.83 23.56 -9.14
C SER A 296 -1.60 24.28 -8.56
N CYS A 297 -1.12 23.86 -7.37
CA CYS A 297 0.12 24.38 -6.79
C CYS A 297 1.36 23.93 -7.59
N VAL A 298 1.40 22.66 -8.03
CA VAL A 298 2.49 22.18 -8.90
C VAL A 298 2.55 22.97 -10.20
N ASP A 299 1.41 23.16 -10.87
CA ASP A 299 1.33 23.93 -12.12
C ASP A 299 1.80 25.37 -11.93
N ARG A 300 1.36 26.02 -10.84
CA ARG A 300 1.68 27.42 -10.52
C ARG A 300 3.13 27.65 -10.11
N TYR A 301 3.69 26.79 -9.27
CA TYR A 301 4.98 27.05 -8.60
C TYR A 301 6.15 26.26 -9.17
N LEU A 302 5.88 25.12 -9.83
CA LEU A 302 6.91 24.23 -10.35
C LEU A 302 6.92 24.14 -11.87
N GLY A 303 5.75 24.08 -12.50
CA GLY A 303 5.62 23.82 -13.94
C GLY A 303 6.24 22.47 -14.36
N LEU A 304 6.23 21.48 -13.47
CA LEU A 304 6.80 20.14 -13.70
C LEU A 304 5.70 19.13 -14.02
N PRO A 305 5.98 18.14 -14.90
CA PRO A 305 4.99 17.12 -15.23
C PRO A 305 4.68 16.21 -14.04
N TYR A 306 3.48 15.65 -14.06
CA TYR A 306 3.02 14.60 -13.13
C TYR A 306 1.93 13.74 -13.78
N VAL A 307 1.69 12.55 -13.24
CA VAL A 307 0.51 11.76 -13.58
C VAL A 307 -0.63 12.18 -12.66
N LYS A 308 -1.79 12.56 -13.23
CA LYS A 308 -2.98 12.90 -12.44
C LYS A 308 -3.39 11.70 -11.59
N PRO A 309 -3.41 11.80 -10.25
CA PRO A 309 -3.84 10.68 -9.41
C PRO A 309 -5.34 10.40 -9.56
N ALA A 310 -5.70 9.19 -9.95
CA ALA A 310 -7.08 8.71 -9.99
C ALA A 310 -7.49 8.06 -8.66
N GLY A 311 -6.54 7.76 -7.78
CA GLY A 311 -6.76 7.22 -6.44
C GLY A 311 -5.57 7.45 -5.51
N THR A 312 -5.61 6.88 -4.33
CA THR A 312 -4.66 7.09 -3.23
C THR A 312 -4.67 8.54 -2.68
N PHE A 313 -3.59 8.97 -2.07
CA PHE A 313 -3.34 10.37 -1.68
C PHE A 313 -1.91 10.80 -2.04
N TYR A 314 -1.40 10.27 -3.16
CA TYR A 314 -0.05 10.53 -3.65
C TYR A 314 -0.08 11.18 -5.03
N LEU A 315 0.84 12.13 -5.22
CA LEU A 315 1.19 12.73 -6.49
C LEU A 315 2.64 12.34 -6.81
N PHE A 316 2.87 11.79 -8.01
CA PHE A 316 4.18 11.36 -8.47
C PHE A 316 4.72 12.38 -9.46
N LEU A 317 5.55 13.30 -8.93
CA LEU A 317 6.08 14.47 -9.60
C LEU A 317 7.31 14.09 -10.42
N ASP A 318 7.31 14.38 -11.72
CA ASP A 318 8.46 14.18 -12.59
C ASP A 318 9.49 15.32 -12.40
N ILE A 319 10.66 14.97 -11.93
CA ILE A 319 11.81 15.86 -11.76
C ILE A 319 12.96 15.49 -12.70
N SER A 320 12.74 14.62 -13.68
CA SER A 320 13.80 14.09 -14.57
C SER A 320 14.60 15.20 -15.26
N ALA A 321 13.93 16.28 -15.70
CA ALA A 321 14.58 17.46 -16.29
C ALA A 321 15.47 18.25 -15.31
N LYS A 322 15.33 18.01 -13.99
CA LYS A 322 16.13 18.69 -12.95
C LYS A 322 17.31 17.84 -12.47
N THR A 323 17.32 16.54 -12.74
CA THR A 323 18.35 15.63 -12.19
C THR A 323 19.77 15.95 -12.67
N ALA A 324 19.94 16.46 -13.89
CA ALA A 324 21.25 16.86 -14.40
C ALA A 324 21.91 17.98 -13.56
N LYS A 325 21.11 18.91 -13.01
CA LYS A 325 21.59 20.04 -12.18
C LYS A 325 21.65 19.68 -10.70
N TYR A 326 20.66 18.93 -10.21
CA TYR A 326 20.46 18.75 -8.76
C TYR A 326 20.82 17.36 -8.24
N GLY A 327 21.10 16.40 -9.11
CA GLY A 327 21.40 15.00 -8.76
C GLY A 327 20.20 14.08 -8.89
N ASN A 328 20.37 12.80 -8.54
CA ASN A 328 19.31 11.80 -8.59
C ASN A 328 18.18 12.09 -7.59
N SER A 329 17.08 11.35 -7.67
CA SER A 329 15.89 11.60 -6.85
C SER A 329 16.16 11.56 -5.34
N LEU A 330 17.09 10.70 -4.89
CA LEU A 330 17.48 10.63 -3.47
C LEU A 330 18.26 11.88 -3.05
N GLU A 331 19.22 12.33 -3.86
CA GLU A 331 20.00 13.54 -3.57
C GLU A 331 19.09 14.76 -3.51
N VAL A 332 18.14 14.87 -4.44
CA VAL A 332 17.13 15.95 -4.46
C VAL A 332 16.28 15.91 -3.18
N ALA A 333 15.75 14.74 -2.80
CA ALA A 333 14.94 14.61 -1.59
C ALA A 333 15.73 14.99 -0.31
N LEU A 334 17.00 14.59 -0.21
CA LEU A 334 17.86 14.94 0.92
C LEU A 334 18.21 16.42 0.95
N LYS A 335 18.46 17.05 -0.21
CA LYS A 335 18.73 18.50 -0.32
C LYS A 335 17.49 19.31 0.06
N LEU A 336 16.29 18.91 -0.38
CA LEU A 336 15.00 19.51 0.01
C LEU A 336 14.78 19.42 1.52
N LEU A 337 15.04 18.26 2.12
CA LEU A 337 14.89 18.06 3.55
C LEU A 337 15.84 18.98 4.35
N ARG A 338 17.11 19.08 3.97
CA ARG A 338 18.13 19.86 4.69
C ARG A 338 18.01 21.36 4.48
N GLY A 339 17.80 21.77 3.23
CA GLY A 339 17.80 23.18 2.83
C GLY A 339 16.45 23.86 3.01
N GLU A 340 15.38 23.20 2.56
CA GLU A 340 14.02 23.77 2.53
C GLU A 340 13.11 23.22 3.64
N LYS A 341 13.56 22.28 4.45
CA LYS A 341 12.75 21.62 5.49
C LYS A 341 11.47 20.99 4.92
N VAL A 342 11.56 20.36 3.75
CA VAL A 342 10.45 19.63 3.12
C VAL A 342 10.82 18.17 2.97
N VAL A 343 10.01 17.30 3.54
CA VAL A 343 10.13 15.84 3.37
C VAL A 343 9.37 15.43 2.12
N THR A 344 10.07 14.80 1.19
CA THR A 344 9.52 14.12 0.01
C THR A 344 10.10 12.72 -0.06
N ILE A 345 9.47 11.80 -0.77
CA ILE A 345 10.05 10.48 -0.96
C ILE A 345 10.61 10.36 -2.37
N PRO A 346 11.91 10.03 -2.52
CA PRO A 346 12.51 9.85 -3.84
C PRO A 346 11.86 8.67 -4.57
N GLY A 347 11.65 8.82 -5.85
CA GLY A 347 11.06 7.78 -6.68
C GLY A 347 11.91 6.50 -6.74
N SER A 348 13.24 6.62 -6.61
CA SER A 348 14.16 5.47 -6.50
C SER A 348 13.84 4.55 -5.30
N ALA A 349 13.16 5.06 -4.25
CA ALA A 349 12.69 4.23 -3.14
C ALA A 349 11.64 3.18 -3.55
N PHE A 350 10.99 3.38 -4.69
CA PHE A 350 9.94 2.51 -5.21
C PHE A 350 10.43 1.58 -6.33
N GLY A 351 11.67 1.72 -6.78
CA GLY A 351 12.25 0.92 -7.85
C GLY A 351 12.96 1.75 -8.91
N ARG A 352 13.51 1.07 -9.92
CA ARG A 352 14.31 1.72 -10.98
C ARG A 352 13.49 2.66 -11.85
N ASN A 353 12.26 2.24 -12.21
CA ASN A 353 11.37 3.07 -13.04
C ASN A 353 10.77 4.26 -12.26
N GLY A 354 11.01 4.33 -10.96
CA GLY A 354 10.69 5.49 -10.14
C GLY A 354 11.80 6.55 -10.11
N GLU A 355 13.02 6.24 -10.59
CA GLU A 355 14.08 7.25 -10.63
C GLU A 355 13.70 8.44 -11.53
N GLY A 356 14.08 9.64 -11.12
CA GLY A 356 13.64 10.88 -11.76
C GLY A 356 12.29 11.41 -11.26
N TYR A 357 11.71 10.80 -10.23
CA TYR A 357 10.44 11.22 -9.63
C TYR A 357 10.57 11.54 -8.15
N LEU A 358 9.63 12.33 -7.62
CA LEU A 358 9.37 12.50 -6.18
C LEU A 358 7.92 12.14 -5.89
N ARG A 359 7.68 11.31 -4.86
CA ARG A 359 6.33 11.12 -4.34
C ARG A 359 6.02 12.19 -3.31
N LEU A 360 4.93 12.92 -3.54
CA LEU A 360 4.34 13.88 -2.62
C LEU A 360 3.01 13.33 -2.11
N SER A 361 2.70 13.55 -0.83
CA SER A 361 1.40 13.26 -0.24
C SER A 361 0.55 14.52 -0.22
N PHE A 362 -0.70 14.44 -0.69
CA PHE A 362 -1.70 15.50 -0.52
C PHE A 362 -2.71 15.18 0.62
N ALA A 363 -2.34 14.26 1.52
CA ALA A 363 -3.10 14.02 2.76
C ALA A 363 -3.06 15.20 3.75
N PRO A 364 -2.01 16.05 3.81
CA PRO A 364 -1.97 17.23 4.67
C PRO A 364 -3.01 18.30 4.29
N GLY A 365 -3.19 19.29 5.18
CA GLY A 365 -4.04 20.44 4.92
C GLY A 365 -3.50 21.33 3.79
N PRO A 366 -4.38 22.14 3.14
CA PRO A 366 -4.01 22.96 1.97
C PRO A 366 -2.82 23.90 2.22
N GLU A 367 -2.73 24.52 3.41
CA GLU A 367 -1.63 25.43 3.75
C GLU A 367 -0.27 24.72 3.74
N MET A 368 -0.24 23.48 4.25
CA MET A 368 0.98 22.68 4.28
C MET A 368 1.36 22.19 2.87
N ILE A 369 0.38 21.82 2.06
CA ILE A 369 0.57 21.44 0.66
C ILE A 369 1.17 22.61 -0.12
N GLU A 370 0.55 23.79 -0.05
CA GLU A 370 0.99 24.98 -0.80
C GLU A 370 2.39 25.41 -0.38
N GLU A 371 2.64 25.57 0.93
CA GLU A 371 3.95 26.00 1.41
C GLU A 371 5.04 24.98 1.08
N GLY A 372 4.75 23.68 1.20
CA GLY A 372 5.70 22.64 0.82
C GLY A 372 6.05 22.69 -0.67
N ILE A 373 5.07 22.84 -1.55
CA ILE A 373 5.29 22.95 -3.00
C ILE A 373 6.01 24.25 -3.36
N LYS A 374 5.69 25.39 -2.70
CA LYS A 374 6.44 26.65 -2.86
C LYS A 374 7.91 26.50 -2.52
N ARG A 375 8.24 25.80 -1.42
CA ARG A 375 9.63 25.51 -1.02
C ARG A 375 10.35 24.67 -2.04
N ILE A 376 9.69 23.64 -2.59
CA ILE A 376 10.26 22.84 -3.70
C ILE A 376 10.53 23.74 -4.90
N GLY A 377 9.64 24.72 -5.21
CA GLY A 377 9.85 25.69 -6.28
C GLY A 377 11.09 26.57 -6.05
N ARG A 378 11.26 27.11 -4.84
CA ARG A 378 12.46 27.89 -4.47
C ARG A 378 13.76 27.09 -4.65
N PHE A 379 13.73 25.82 -4.27
CA PHE A 379 14.89 24.94 -4.44
C PHE A 379 15.25 24.71 -5.91
N PHE A 380 14.27 24.65 -6.83
CA PHE A 380 14.51 24.43 -8.26
C PHE A 380 14.75 25.72 -9.08
N SER A 381 14.61 26.89 -8.48
CA SER A 381 14.95 28.18 -9.10
C SER A 381 16.45 28.40 -9.04
#